data_df28f5c07c58466de8b92ee73418800d
#
_entry.id   df28f5c07c58466de8b92ee73418800d
#
_cell.length_a   1.000
_cell.length_b   1.000
_cell.length_c   1.000
_cell.angle_alpha   90.00
_cell.angle_beta   90.00
_cell.angle_gamma   90.00
#
_symmetry.space_group_name_H-M   'P 1'
#
loop_
_entity.id
_entity.type
_entity.pdbx_description
1 polymer ?
#
loop_
_entity_poly.entity_id
_entity_poly.type
_entity_poly.pdbx_seq_one_letter_code
_entity_poly.pdbx_strand_id
1 'polypeptide(L)'
;MWVAIFLSKPELGSQLESCHPGDLICCSWTDASIGKTSTNGGVIDVPVRSWGVFVGVFGKRKHIILAQNSFEYADGLCDLDYTAIPMGWIEDVQVIALQYIPEQAARSLVASFVRCNEEPKKSVSRSNRPRAFFQRRLSIHGWPC
;
A
#
# COMPACT_ATOMS: atom_id res chain seq x y z
N MET A 1 3.13 -7.66 -33.83
CA MET A 1 1.70 -7.77 -33.49
C MET A 1 1.64 -8.48 -32.13
N TRP A 2 1.48 -7.72 -31.04
CA TRP A 2 1.39 -8.26 -29.69
C TRP A 2 -0.08 -8.66 -29.46
N VAL A 3 -0.33 -9.95 -29.42
CA VAL A 3 -1.64 -10.45 -28.98
C VAL A 3 -1.64 -10.34 -27.46
N ALA A 4 -2.38 -9.36 -26.92
CA ALA A 4 -2.68 -9.32 -25.51
C ALA A 4 -3.60 -10.52 -25.21
N ILE A 5 -3.02 -11.57 -24.67
CA ILE A 5 -3.78 -12.67 -24.09
C ILE A 5 -4.38 -12.10 -22.80
N PHE A 6 -5.65 -11.74 -22.84
CA PHE A 6 -6.43 -11.44 -21.63
C PHE A 6 -6.51 -12.73 -20.83
N LEU A 7 -5.61 -12.85 -19.84
CA LEU A 7 -5.69 -13.91 -18.86
C LEU A 7 -7.01 -13.77 -18.11
N SER A 8 -7.80 -14.83 -18.11
CA SER A 8 -9.09 -14.83 -17.44
C SER A 8 -8.93 -14.71 -15.92
N LYS A 9 -9.84 -14.00 -15.24
CA LYS A 9 -9.84 -13.81 -13.78
C LYS A 9 -9.53 -15.05 -12.90
N PRO A 10 -9.81 -16.30 -13.32
CA PRO A 10 -9.41 -17.50 -12.56
C PRO A 10 -7.90 -17.68 -12.40
N GLU A 11 -7.08 -17.20 -13.33
CA GLU A 11 -5.61 -17.30 -13.21
C GLU A 11 -5.03 -16.37 -12.15
N LEU A 12 -5.62 -15.18 -11.97
CA LEU A 12 -5.20 -14.25 -10.92
C LEU A 12 -5.41 -14.86 -9.51
N GLY A 13 -6.53 -15.58 -9.31
CA GLY A 13 -6.79 -16.28 -8.06
C GLY A 13 -5.70 -17.30 -7.74
N SER A 14 -5.33 -18.14 -8.69
CA SER A 14 -4.27 -19.14 -8.52
C SER A 14 -2.88 -18.54 -8.33
N GLN A 15 -2.57 -17.42 -9.02
CA GLN A 15 -1.32 -16.69 -8.82
C GLN A 15 -1.21 -16.17 -7.37
N LEU A 16 -2.29 -15.60 -6.84
CA LEU A 16 -2.32 -15.08 -5.48
C LEU A 16 -2.29 -16.17 -4.40
N GLU A 17 -2.92 -17.32 -4.66
CA GLU A 17 -2.86 -18.48 -3.74
C GLU A 17 -1.44 -19.00 -3.57
N SER A 18 -0.57 -18.78 -4.55
CA SER A 18 0.85 -19.13 -4.48
C SER A 18 1.72 -18.11 -3.76
N CYS A 19 1.21 -16.89 -3.51
CA CYS A 19 1.94 -15.84 -2.82
C CYS A 19 1.84 -15.98 -1.31
N HIS A 20 2.96 -15.82 -0.63
CA HIS A 20 3.03 -15.86 0.84
C HIS A 20 3.59 -14.54 1.38
N PRO A 21 3.14 -14.09 2.56
CA PRO A 21 3.73 -12.92 3.20
C PRO A 21 5.24 -13.05 3.29
N GLY A 22 5.95 -12.01 2.82
CA GLY A 22 7.40 -12.02 2.74
C GLY A 22 7.97 -12.25 1.35
N ASP A 23 7.17 -12.68 0.38
CA ASP A 23 7.58 -12.77 -1.02
C ASP A 23 7.73 -11.37 -1.63
N LEU A 24 8.74 -11.17 -2.48
CA LEU A 24 8.82 -9.99 -3.33
C LEU A 24 7.99 -10.25 -4.58
N ILE A 25 6.98 -9.43 -4.82
CA ILE A 25 6.11 -9.57 -5.97
C ILE A 25 6.03 -8.28 -6.79
N CYS A 26 5.65 -8.44 -8.05
CA CYS A 26 5.30 -7.36 -8.97
C CYS A 26 3.82 -7.52 -9.36
N CYS A 27 3.03 -6.49 -9.16
CA CYS A 27 1.65 -6.41 -9.64
C CYS A 27 1.57 -5.48 -10.85
N SER A 28 1.00 -5.98 -11.94
CA SER A 28 0.57 -5.16 -13.07
C SER A 28 -0.91 -4.83 -12.90
N TRP A 29 -1.26 -3.57 -12.97
CA TRP A 29 -2.62 -3.10 -12.74
C TRP A 29 -2.90 -1.81 -13.51
N THR A 30 -4.18 -1.47 -13.64
CA THR A 30 -4.60 -0.25 -14.33
C THR A 30 -5.13 0.75 -13.31
N ASP A 31 -4.52 1.94 -13.28
CA ASP A 31 -4.91 3.02 -12.37
C ASP A 31 -5.95 3.94 -13.03
N ALA A 32 -6.89 4.42 -12.21
CA ALA A 32 -7.77 5.50 -12.58
C ALA A 32 -7.02 6.83 -12.44
N SER A 33 -6.64 7.45 -13.54
CA SER A 33 -5.91 8.71 -13.48
C SER A 33 -6.84 9.89 -13.18
N ILE A 34 -6.45 10.73 -12.21
CA ILE A 34 -6.92 12.11 -12.12
C ILE A 34 -6.01 12.90 -13.04
N GLY A 35 -6.42 13.06 -14.31
CA GLY A 35 -5.62 13.74 -15.30
C GLY A 35 -6.11 15.14 -15.61
N LYS A 36 -5.21 16.01 -16.07
CA LYS A 36 -5.56 17.20 -16.83
C LYS A 36 -5.76 16.77 -18.27
N THR A 37 -6.81 17.27 -18.93
CA THR A 37 -6.94 17.10 -20.37
C THR A 37 -5.70 17.69 -21.04
N SER A 38 -4.89 16.82 -21.65
CA SER A 38 -3.76 17.26 -22.47
C SER A 38 -4.19 17.33 -23.92
N THR A 39 -3.52 18.19 -24.69
CA THR A 39 -3.76 18.35 -26.13
C THR A 39 -3.49 17.09 -26.96
N ASN A 40 -2.92 16.05 -26.34
CA ASN A 40 -2.51 14.79 -27.00
C ASN A 40 -3.46 13.60 -26.72
N GLY A 41 -4.72 13.86 -26.38
CA GLY A 41 -5.68 12.79 -26.12
C GLY A 41 -5.30 12.00 -24.84
N GLY A 42 -5.92 12.33 -23.70
CA GLY A 42 -5.58 11.71 -22.42
C GLY A 42 -5.84 10.20 -22.44
N VAL A 43 -4.86 9.42 -22.04
CA VAL A 43 -5.05 8.01 -21.71
C VAL A 43 -5.77 7.96 -20.37
N ILE A 44 -6.98 7.39 -20.34
CA ILE A 44 -7.78 7.29 -19.13
C ILE A 44 -7.26 6.14 -18.25
N ASP A 45 -6.89 5.04 -18.88
CA ASP A 45 -6.36 3.87 -18.21
C ASP A 45 -4.83 3.92 -18.24
N VAL A 46 -4.23 4.08 -17.07
CA VAL A 46 -2.76 4.15 -16.94
C VAL A 46 -2.25 2.80 -16.46
N PRO A 47 -1.50 2.06 -17.30
CA PRO A 47 -0.86 0.82 -16.85
C PRO A 47 0.23 1.13 -15.83
N VAL A 48 0.16 0.47 -14.69
CA VAL A 48 1.09 0.64 -13.57
C VAL A 48 1.71 -0.70 -13.22
N ARG A 49 2.98 -0.69 -12.84
CA ARG A 49 3.65 -1.82 -12.20
C ARG A 49 4.11 -1.39 -10.82
N SER A 50 3.70 -2.14 -9.81
CA SER A 50 4.08 -1.91 -8.43
C SER A 50 4.85 -3.12 -7.89
N TRP A 51 6.00 -2.86 -7.30
CA TRP A 51 6.83 -3.87 -6.65
C TRP A 51 6.79 -3.66 -5.15
N GLY A 52 6.84 -4.74 -4.42
CA GLY A 52 6.93 -4.68 -2.97
C GLY A 52 6.86 -6.05 -2.33
N VAL A 53 7.11 -6.07 -1.04
CA VAL A 53 6.97 -7.29 -0.24
C VAL A 53 5.49 -7.52 0.00
N PHE A 54 5.02 -8.71 -0.37
CA PHE A 54 3.63 -9.10 -0.18
C PHE A 54 3.32 -9.24 1.31
N VAL A 55 2.31 -8.50 1.77
CA VAL A 55 1.82 -8.54 3.16
C VAL A 55 0.57 -9.42 3.27
N GLY A 56 -0.27 -9.39 2.25
CA GLY A 56 -1.51 -10.15 2.21
C GLY A 56 -2.61 -9.45 1.41
N VAL A 57 -3.82 -9.98 1.49
CA VAL A 57 -5.03 -9.42 0.90
C VAL A 57 -5.99 -9.01 2.02
N PHE A 58 -6.34 -7.73 2.10
CA PHE A 58 -7.10 -7.16 3.21
C PHE A 58 -8.26 -6.29 2.75
N GLY A 59 -9.13 -6.00 3.70
CA GLY A 59 -10.27 -5.11 3.52
C GLY A 59 -11.49 -5.76 2.87
N LYS A 60 -12.66 -5.12 3.04
CA LYS A 60 -13.94 -5.63 2.50
C LYS A 60 -13.94 -5.75 0.98
N ARG A 61 -13.26 -4.85 0.28
CA ARG A 61 -13.13 -4.84 -1.18
C ARG A 61 -11.90 -5.59 -1.68
N LYS A 62 -11.20 -6.30 -0.78
CA LYS A 62 -9.97 -7.05 -1.07
C LYS A 62 -8.93 -6.21 -1.83
N HIS A 63 -7.91 -5.81 -1.12
CA HIS A 63 -6.74 -5.11 -1.68
C HIS A 63 -5.51 -5.96 -1.45
N ILE A 64 -4.67 -6.07 -2.45
CA ILE A 64 -3.30 -6.56 -2.26
C ILE A 64 -2.52 -5.46 -1.55
N ILE A 65 -1.79 -5.82 -0.50
CA ILE A 65 -0.91 -4.90 0.22
C ILE A 65 0.53 -5.25 -0.09
N LEU A 66 1.25 -4.27 -0.62
CA LEU A 66 2.68 -4.34 -0.92
C LEU A 66 3.42 -3.36 -0.02
N ALA A 67 4.30 -3.86 0.85
CA ALA A 67 5.17 -3.02 1.66
C ALA A 67 6.40 -2.60 0.83
N GLN A 68 6.72 -1.30 0.83
CA GLN A 68 7.90 -0.72 0.20
C GLN A 68 8.98 -0.36 1.22
N ASN A 69 8.58 0.23 2.34
CA ASN A 69 9.48 0.58 3.43
C ASN A 69 8.91 0.10 4.76
N SER A 70 9.80 -0.25 5.67
CA SER A 70 9.45 -0.52 7.06
C SER A 70 10.35 0.29 7.98
N PHE A 71 9.75 0.89 9.02
CA PHE A 71 10.45 1.62 10.07
C PHE A 71 10.32 0.82 11.34
N GLU A 72 11.42 0.27 11.83
CA GLU A 72 11.43 -0.55 13.03
C GLU A 72 11.64 0.31 14.28
N TYR A 73 10.81 0.09 15.28
CA TYR A 73 10.92 0.73 16.58
C TYR A 73 11.50 -0.23 17.64
N ALA A 74 11.98 0.33 18.74
CA ALA A 74 12.60 -0.44 19.82
C ALA A 74 11.69 -1.48 20.47
N ASP A 75 10.37 -1.33 20.34
CA ASP A 75 9.36 -2.27 20.86
C ASP A 75 9.05 -3.43 19.90
N GLY A 76 9.77 -3.54 18.79
CA GLY A 76 9.58 -4.57 17.77
C GLY A 76 8.41 -4.32 16.83
N LEU A 77 7.80 -3.13 16.89
CA LEU A 77 6.77 -2.70 15.98
C LEU A 77 7.38 -1.97 14.80
N CYS A 78 6.68 -1.98 13.68
CA CYS A 78 7.11 -1.23 12.52
C CYS A 78 5.94 -0.44 11.92
N ASP A 79 6.26 0.76 11.42
CA ASP A 79 5.39 1.47 10.49
C ASP A 79 5.71 1.02 9.07
N LEU A 80 4.70 0.99 8.22
CA LEU A 80 4.84 0.55 6.85
C LEU A 80 4.43 1.67 5.89
N ASP A 81 5.30 1.94 4.92
CA ASP A 81 4.84 2.54 3.66
C ASP A 81 4.40 1.42 2.75
N TYR A 82 3.16 1.46 2.31
CA TYR A 82 2.58 0.41 1.50
C TYR A 82 1.75 0.96 0.35
N THR A 83 1.60 0.15 -0.69
CA THR A 83 0.63 0.34 -1.74
C THR A 83 -0.51 -0.64 -1.54
N ALA A 84 -1.76 -0.15 -1.52
CA ALA A 84 -2.96 -0.97 -1.48
C ALA A 84 -3.62 -0.97 -2.87
N ILE A 85 -3.58 -2.11 -3.56
CA ILE A 85 -4.10 -2.24 -4.93
C ILE A 85 -5.42 -2.99 -4.90
N PRO A 86 -6.54 -2.39 -5.36
CA PRO A 86 -7.81 -3.09 -5.46
C PRO A 86 -7.70 -4.33 -6.34
N MET A 87 -8.16 -5.48 -5.86
CA MET A 87 -8.10 -6.74 -6.60
C MET A 87 -8.75 -6.66 -7.98
N GLY A 88 -9.83 -5.88 -8.11
CA GLY A 88 -10.52 -5.70 -9.38
C GLY A 88 -9.73 -4.96 -10.45
N TRP A 89 -8.63 -4.30 -10.10
CA TRP A 89 -7.78 -3.52 -11.00
C TRP A 89 -6.50 -4.25 -11.39
N ILE A 90 -6.22 -5.38 -10.76
CA ILE A 90 -5.03 -6.18 -11.02
C ILE A 90 -5.23 -7.03 -12.26
N GLU A 91 -4.24 -7.01 -13.13
CA GLU A 91 -4.19 -7.77 -14.37
C GLU A 91 -3.30 -9.01 -14.23
N ASP A 92 -2.15 -8.85 -13.55
CA ASP A 92 -1.16 -9.91 -13.39
C ASP A 92 -0.36 -9.75 -12.10
N VAL A 93 0.05 -10.88 -11.52
CA VAL A 93 0.92 -10.94 -10.35
C VAL A 93 2.09 -11.89 -10.62
N GLN A 94 3.29 -11.39 -10.47
CA GLN A 94 4.52 -12.17 -10.65
C GLN A 94 5.30 -12.23 -9.36
N VAL A 95 5.65 -13.44 -8.92
CA VAL A 95 6.59 -13.63 -7.82
C VAL A 95 8.01 -13.44 -8.36
N ILE A 96 8.70 -12.43 -7.85
CA ILE A 96 10.08 -12.11 -8.22
C ILE A 96 11.06 -12.93 -7.38
N ALA A 97 10.80 -13.01 -6.08
CA ALA A 97 11.61 -13.82 -5.15
C ALA A 97 10.73 -14.36 -4.01
N LEU A 98 10.81 -15.67 -3.80
CA LEU A 98 10.18 -16.34 -2.67
C LEU A 98 10.93 -16.01 -1.39
N GLN A 99 10.20 -15.82 -0.30
CA GLN A 99 10.77 -15.52 1.02
C GLN A 99 11.88 -14.46 0.96
N TYR A 100 11.61 -13.36 0.26
CA TYR A 100 12.56 -12.26 0.07
C TYR A 100 13.01 -11.67 1.41
N ILE A 101 12.11 -11.64 2.39
CA ILE A 101 12.44 -11.32 3.78
C ILE A 101 12.24 -12.57 4.66
N PRO A 102 12.98 -12.68 5.79
CA PRO A 102 12.82 -13.79 6.74
C PRO A 102 11.38 -13.90 7.25
N GLU A 103 10.92 -15.11 7.51
CA GLU A 103 9.55 -15.39 7.98
C GLU A 103 9.17 -14.57 9.22
N GLN A 104 10.10 -14.41 10.16
CA GLN A 104 9.87 -13.60 11.36
C GLN A 104 9.58 -12.12 11.00
N ALA A 105 10.32 -11.55 10.06
CA ALA A 105 10.09 -10.19 9.58
C ALA A 105 8.75 -10.08 8.85
N ALA A 106 8.40 -11.07 8.02
CA ALA A 106 7.10 -11.12 7.33
C ALA A 106 5.94 -11.15 8.33
N ARG A 107 6.02 -11.95 9.38
CA ARG A 107 5.02 -11.98 10.46
C ARG A 107 4.89 -10.64 11.18
N SER A 108 6.00 -9.94 11.41
CA SER A 108 6.01 -8.61 12.03
C SER A 108 5.33 -7.58 11.12
N LEU A 109 5.56 -7.62 9.81
CA LEU A 109 4.89 -6.75 8.84
C LEU A 109 3.38 -6.97 8.86
N VAL A 110 2.93 -8.22 8.80
CA VAL A 110 1.49 -8.56 8.84
C VAL A 110 0.86 -8.09 10.14
N ALA A 111 1.48 -8.36 11.29
CA ALA A 111 0.98 -7.95 12.59
C ALA A 111 0.88 -6.43 12.72
N SER A 112 1.88 -5.69 12.23
CA SER A 112 1.90 -4.23 12.23
C SER A 112 0.79 -3.66 11.35
N PHE A 113 0.61 -4.21 10.14
CA PHE A 113 -0.45 -3.79 9.22
C PHE A 113 -1.84 -4.02 9.83
N VAL A 114 -2.11 -5.20 10.36
CA VAL A 114 -3.41 -5.56 10.95
C VAL A 114 -3.71 -4.65 12.14
N ARG A 115 -2.75 -4.40 13.01
CA ARG A 115 -2.93 -3.55 14.18
C ARG A 115 -3.25 -2.09 13.83
N CYS A 116 -2.59 -1.53 12.83
CA CYS A 116 -2.84 -0.15 12.39
C CYS A 116 -4.21 0.01 11.71
N ASN A 117 -4.76 -1.08 11.16
CA ASN A 117 -6.04 -1.07 10.45
C ASN A 117 -7.20 -1.62 11.29
N GLU A 118 -6.96 -2.13 12.49
CA GLU A 118 -8.04 -2.35 13.46
C GLU A 118 -8.52 -0.97 13.93
N GLU A 119 -9.80 -0.67 13.69
CA GLU A 119 -10.43 0.54 14.23
C GLU A 119 -10.18 0.57 15.74
N PRO A 120 -9.73 1.72 16.31
CA PRO A 120 -9.57 1.82 17.75
C PRO A 120 -10.94 1.52 18.37
N LYS A 121 -11.05 0.40 19.06
CA LYS A 121 -12.21 0.08 19.89
C LYS A 121 -12.45 1.34 20.71
N LYS A 122 -13.57 2.03 20.49
CA LYS A 122 -13.93 3.25 21.19
C LYS A 122 -13.80 2.99 22.68
N SER A 123 -12.63 3.27 23.23
CA SER A 123 -12.49 3.35 24.68
C SER A 123 -13.23 4.60 25.08
N VAL A 124 -14.42 4.41 25.64
CA VAL A 124 -15.18 5.45 26.31
C VAL A 124 -14.39 5.82 27.56
N SER A 125 -13.43 6.72 27.42
CA SER A 125 -12.93 7.52 28.52
C SER A 125 -12.74 8.93 28.02
N ARG A 126 -13.79 9.72 28.18
CA ARG A 126 -13.71 11.18 28.14
C ARG A 126 -12.82 11.63 29.30
N SER A 127 -11.52 11.71 29.10
CA SER A 127 -10.70 12.57 29.95
C SER A 127 -10.71 13.98 29.32
N ASN A 128 -11.39 14.90 30.00
CA ASN A 128 -11.29 16.33 29.75
C ASN A 128 -9.83 16.77 29.90
N ARG A 129 -9.09 16.84 28.78
CA ARG A 129 -7.86 17.62 28.74
C ARG A 129 -8.13 18.90 27.97
N PRO A 130 -7.84 20.07 28.56
CA PRO A 130 -8.01 21.34 27.85
C PRO A 130 -7.04 21.37 26.67
N ARG A 131 -7.55 21.74 25.49
CA ARG A 131 -6.75 22.00 24.31
C ARG A 131 -5.82 23.19 24.59
N ALA A 132 -4.54 22.96 24.72
CA ALA A 132 -3.54 24.01 24.67
C ALA A 132 -3.51 24.58 23.24
N PHE A 133 -3.92 25.81 23.10
CA PHE A 133 -3.87 26.57 21.86
C PHE A 133 -2.41 26.92 21.59
N PHE A 134 -1.73 26.20 20.71
CA PHE A 134 -0.41 26.58 20.24
C PHE A 134 -0.53 27.61 19.13
N GLN A 135 -0.51 28.92 19.54
CA GLN A 135 -0.32 30.03 18.61
C GLN A 135 1.13 30.03 18.14
N ARG A 136 1.41 29.48 16.95
CA ARG A 136 2.70 29.73 16.28
C ARG A 136 2.67 31.14 15.68
N ARG A 137 3.39 32.07 16.32
CA ARG A 137 3.81 33.33 15.69
C ARG A 137 4.73 33.00 14.52
N LEU A 138 4.28 33.25 13.30
CA LEU A 138 5.13 33.31 12.13
C LEU A 138 5.92 34.63 12.20
N SER A 139 7.20 34.55 12.55
CA SER A 139 8.14 35.65 12.42
C SER A 139 8.67 35.64 10.99
N ILE A 140 8.20 36.60 10.18
CA ILE A 140 8.70 36.84 8.84
C ILE A 140 9.98 37.66 9.01
N HIS A 141 11.15 37.04 8.87
CA HIS A 141 12.39 37.78 8.66
C HIS A 141 12.66 37.87 7.16
N GLY A 142 12.67 39.14 6.71
CA GLY A 142 12.97 39.50 5.33
C GLY A 142 14.41 39.16 4.98
N TRP A 143 14.60 38.77 3.73
CA TRP A 143 15.90 38.65 3.09
C TRP A 143 16.26 40.01 2.47
N PRO A 144 17.46 40.54 2.70
CA PRO A 144 17.98 41.66 1.92
C PRO A 144 18.56 41.16 0.59
N CYS A 145 18.54 42.02 -0.39
CA CYS A 145 18.97 41.94 -1.80
C CYS A 145 20.29 41.23 -2.06
#